data_57ea1b0aa9033b8b3457af81731b5398
#
_entry.id   57ea1b0aa9033b8b3457af81731b5398
#
_cell.length_a   1.000
_cell.length_b   1.000
_cell.length_c   1.000
_cell.angle_alpha   90.00
_cell.angle_beta   90.00
_cell.angle_gamma   90.00
#
_symmetry.space_group_name_H-M   'P 1'
#
loop_
_entity.id
_entity.type
_entity.pdbx_description
1 polymer ?
#
loop_
_entity_poly.entity_id
_entity_poly.type
_entity_poly.pdbx_seq_one_letter_code
_entity_poly.pdbx_strand_id
1 'polypeptide(L)'
;LKRLILILFYFLATSLSTLGQKIHELKLLDIKQMTEYEGRFDLSGITYKGDDIYVIADKKENNHIYKLNWRENDWTVSPKVSFDLGVDIDIEGITLNNEDAYLINEANNEVYKVDLKDGNASQLQIDWGKLKLPKKKWAKNAGFEGVAIDEEKQVLYLAKERDPRFIIEIDLKTQTIIEEYDVRKTCSKDFADLYFYEGYLYGIERNALCIAKIDPSTHKVVQHFSYQEVASREGEKLYEPVKYGMAEALMIKDGVIWIGWDNNGVEVSSFAKEKYNLKGTLPVIMLLELPDAE
;
A
#
# COMPACT_ATOMS: atom_id res chain seq x y z
N LEU A 1 2.83 -20.77 75.83
CA LEU A 1 3.80 -20.81 74.69
C LEU A 1 3.04 -20.80 73.37
N LYS A 2 2.81 -19.61 72.79
CA LYS A 2 2.16 -19.46 71.50
C LYS A 2 3.25 -19.50 70.39
N ARG A 3 3.19 -20.49 69.52
CA ARG A 3 4.03 -20.54 68.32
C ARG A 3 3.43 -19.64 67.24
N LEU A 4 4.18 -18.64 66.87
CA LEU A 4 3.89 -17.76 65.71
C LEU A 4 4.40 -18.48 64.47
N ILE A 5 3.47 -18.83 63.55
CA ILE A 5 3.83 -19.38 62.25
C ILE A 5 3.91 -18.20 61.28
N LEU A 6 5.10 -17.88 60.82
CA LEU A 6 5.39 -16.86 59.82
C LEU A 6 5.21 -17.52 58.44
N ILE A 7 4.13 -17.22 57.75
CA ILE A 7 3.92 -17.65 56.37
C ILE A 7 4.55 -16.60 55.42
N LEU A 8 5.65 -16.99 54.84
CA LEU A 8 6.36 -16.21 53.82
C LEU A 8 5.62 -16.40 52.50
N PHE A 9 4.87 -15.41 52.04
CA PHE A 9 4.31 -15.36 50.70
C PHE A 9 5.40 -14.90 49.74
N TYR A 10 5.96 -15.83 48.98
CA TYR A 10 6.77 -15.52 47.79
C TYR A 10 5.83 -15.04 46.68
N PHE A 11 5.73 -13.73 46.48
CA PHE A 11 5.18 -13.17 45.26
C PHE A 11 6.17 -13.41 44.13
N LEU A 12 5.95 -14.46 43.33
CA LEU A 12 6.59 -14.59 42.03
C LEU A 12 5.93 -13.53 41.13
N ALA A 13 6.53 -12.35 41.05
CA ALA A 13 6.21 -11.39 40.02
C ALA A 13 6.72 -11.94 38.69
N THR A 14 5.89 -12.72 37.99
CA THR A 14 6.10 -12.95 36.56
C THR A 14 5.89 -11.63 35.87
N SER A 15 6.98 -10.92 35.58
CA SER A 15 6.97 -9.83 34.61
C SER A 15 6.56 -10.44 33.26
N LEU A 16 5.28 -10.38 32.93
CA LEU A 16 4.84 -10.43 31.53
C LEU A 16 5.44 -9.18 30.88
N SER A 17 6.62 -9.31 30.32
CA SER A 17 7.10 -8.42 29.31
C SER A 17 6.11 -8.56 28.16
N THR A 18 5.19 -7.61 28.02
CA THR A 18 4.54 -7.35 26.76
C THR A 18 5.66 -6.96 25.81
N LEU A 19 6.16 -7.94 25.06
CA LEU A 19 6.99 -7.69 23.90
C LEU A 19 6.12 -6.88 22.95
N GLY A 20 6.25 -5.56 23.01
CA GLY A 20 5.79 -4.68 21.93
C GLY A 20 6.47 -5.19 20.68
N GLN A 21 5.72 -5.43 19.60
CA GLN A 21 6.33 -5.80 18.33
C GLN A 21 7.39 -4.75 17.99
N LYS A 22 8.62 -5.21 17.80
CA LYS A 22 9.76 -4.35 17.45
C LYS A 22 9.46 -3.73 16.07
N ILE A 23 9.50 -2.42 15.98
CA ILE A 23 9.43 -1.73 14.70
C ILE A 23 10.84 -1.70 14.12
N HIS A 24 11.00 -2.16 12.88
CA HIS A 24 12.27 -2.13 12.17
C HIS A 24 12.35 -0.88 11.30
N GLU A 25 13.34 -0.02 11.55
CA GLU A 25 13.62 1.11 10.67
C GLU A 25 14.22 0.61 9.36
N LEU A 26 13.63 1.04 8.25
CA LEU A 26 14.06 0.69 6.91
C LEU A 26 15.24 1.56 6.47
N LYS A 27 16.16 0.95 5.76
CA LYS A 27 17.33 1.63 5.21
C LYS A 27 17.06 2.07 3.78
N LEU A 28 17.29 3.34 3.49
CA LEU A 28 17.20 3.89 2.15
C LEU A 28 18.31 3.33 1.26
N LEU A 29 17.93 2.79 0.12
CA LEU A 29 18.83 2.36 -0.95
C LEU A 29 18.94 3.44 -2.05
N ASP A 30 17.81 4.01 -2.45
CA ASP A 30 17.73 5.02 -3.49
C ASP A 30 16.44 5.83 -3.37
N ILE A 31 16.44 7.04 -3.94
CA ILE A 31 15.25 7.88 -4.08
C ILE A 31 15.35 8.67 -5.38
N LYS A 32 14.33 8.58 -6.22
CA LYS A 32 14.29 9.29 -7.49
C LYS A 32 12.95 9.94 -7.74
N GLN A 33 13.01 11.07 -8.41
CA GLN A 33 11.84 11.83 -8.82
C GLN A 33 11.54 11.59 -10.30
N MET A 34 10.27 11.60 -10.63
CA MET A 34 9.80 11.61 -12.00
C MET A 34 10.28 12.87 -12.73
N THR A 35 10.60 12.71 -14.01
CA THR A 35 10.94 13.81 -14.92
C THR A 35 10.19 13.67 -16.24
N GLU A 36 10.26 14.68 -17.10
CA GLU A 36 9.73 14.65 -18.48
C GLU A 36 8.23 14.31 -18.58
N TYR A 37 7.42 14.80 -17.62
CA TYR A 37 5.97 14.65 -17.68
C TYR A 37 5.30 16.04 -17.69
N GLU A 38 4.40 16.25 -18.65
CA GLU A 38 3.59 17.47 -18.72
C GLU A 38 2.26 17.26 -18.00
N GLY A 39 1.99 18.13 -17.01
CA GLY A 39 0.78 18.07 -16.22
C GLY A 39 0.99 17.44 -14.85
N ARG A 40 -0.11 16.94 -14.29
CA ARG A 40 -0.16 16.32 -12.96
C ARG A 40 -0.13 14.80 -13.09
N PHE A 41 0.72 14.15 -12.31
CA PHE A 41 0.80 12.70 -12.22
C PHE A 41 0.78 12.32 -10.74
N ASP A 42 -0.38 11.97 -10.21
CA ASP A 42 -0.56 11.54 -8.83
C ASP A 42 -0.40 10.02 -8.79
N LEU A 43 0.80 9.57 -8.42
CA LEU A 43 1.17 8.16 -8.43
C LEU A 43 0.38 7.39 -7.35
N SER A 44 -0.52 6.49 -7.77
CA SER A 44 -1.42 5.75 -6.89
C SER A 44 -1.21 4.23 -6.89
N GLY A 45 -0.35 3.69 -7.74
CA GLY A 45 -0.06 2.26 -7.71
C GLY A 45 1.19 1.88 -8.50
N ILE A 46 1.87 0.82 -8.04
CA ILE A 46 3.08 0.27 -8.65
C ILE A 46 3.08 -1.25 -8.58
N THR A 47 3.48 -1.90 -9.67
CA THR A 47 3.62 -3.36 -9.73
C THR A 47 4.65 -3.75 -10.78
N TYR A 48 4.99 -5.04 -10.90
CA TYR A 48 5.95 -5.49 -11.90
C TYR A 48 5.56 -6.84 -12.52
N LYS A 49 6.14 -7.10 -13.70
CA LYS A 49 6.11 -8.39 -14.37
C LYS A 49 7.46 -8.65 -15.03
N GLY A 50 8.17 -9.66 -14.58
CA GLY A 50 9.55 -9.88 -14.99
C GLY A 50 10.42 -8.67 -14.63
N ASP A 51 11.04 -8.07 -15.63
CA ASP A 51 11.87 -6.86 -15.45
C ASP A 51 11.09 -5.56 -15.65
N ASP A 52 9.87 -5.64 -16.19
CA ASP A 52 9.07 -4.47 -16.49
C ASP A 52 8.30 -4.03 -15.23
N ILE A 53 8.39 -2.75 -14.91
CA ILE A 53 7.64 -2.12 -13.81
C ILE A 53 6.52 -1.28 -14.44
N TYR A 54 5.34 -1.38 -13.84
CA TYR A 54 4.14 -0.67 -14.26
C TYR A 54 3.65 0.22 -13.14
N VAL A 55 3.16 1.40 -13.52
CA VAL A 55 2.58 2.38 -12.61
C VAL A 55 1.25 2.88 -13.15
N ILE A 56 0.42 3.33 -12.24
CA ILE A 56 -0.82 4.05 -12.52
C ILE A 56 -0.81 5.37 -11.77
N ALA A 57 -1.65 6.28 -12.22
CA ALA A 57 -1.90 7.52 -11.52
C ALA A 57 -3.40 7.73 -11.39
N ASP A 58 -3.81 8.29 -10.26
CA ASP A 58 -5.18 8.72 -10.05
C ASP A 58 -5.52 9.91 -10.99
N LYS A 59 -6.75 10.35 -11.04
CA LYS A 59 -7.35 11.43 -11.86
C LYS A 59 -7.92 10.94 -13.19
N LYS A 60 -8.98 11.61 -13.57
CA LYS A 60 -9.82 11.27 -14.73
C LYS A 60 -9.07 11.20 -16.06
N GLU A 61 -7.98 11.95 -16.18
CA GLU A 61 -7.14 12.02 -17.38
C GLU A 61 -6.22 10.81 -17.52
N ASN A 62 -5.98 10.07 -16.42
CA ASN A 62 -5.00 8.99 -16.33
C ASN A 62 -5.66 7.61 -16.59
N ASN A 63 -6.18 7.42 -17.80
CA ASN A 63 -6.74 6.15 -18.24
C ASN A 63 -5.69 5.24 -18.91
N HIS A 64 -4.48 5.22 -18.36
CA HIS A 64 -3.38 4.41 -18.87
C HIS A 64 -2.72 3.61 -17.76
N ILE A 65 -2.28 2.41 -18.09
CA ILE A 65 -1.20 1.73 -17.38
C ILE A 65 0.09 2.16 -18.06
N TYR A 66 1.02 2.67 -17.29
CA TYR A 66 2.30 3.16 -17.78
C TYR A 66 3.40 2.15 -17.47
N LYS A 67 4.39 2.03 -18.39
CA LYS A 67 5.65 1.39 -18.11
C LYS A 67 6.59 2.42 -17.50
N LEU A 68 7.17 2.10 -16.35
CA LEU A 68 8.19 2.90 -15.70
C LEU A 68 9.56 2.65 -16.34
N ASN A 69 10.28 3.71 -16.65
CA ASN A 69 11.63 3.66 -17.15
C ASN A 69 12.58 4.22 -16.08
N TRP A 70 13.21 3.32 -15.33
CA TRP A 70 14.17 3.68 -14.27
C TRP A 70 15.51 4.06 -14.90
N ARG A 71 16.04 5.24 -14.57
CA ARG A 71 17.29 5.80 -15.07
C ARG A 71 18.27 5.99 -13.92
N GLU A 72 19.48 6.43 -14.21
CA GLU A 72 20.51 6.65 -13.19
C GLU A 72 20.10 7.69 -12.15
N ASN A 73 19.54 8.82 -12.56
CA ASN A 73 19.25 9.97 -11.69
C ASN A 73 17.75 10.26 -11.51
N ASP A 74 16.88 9.67 -12.32
CA ASP A 74 15.45 9.95 -12.35
C ASP A 74 14.65 8.73 -12.83
N TRP A 75 13.36 8.92 -13.02
CA TRP A 75 12.50 7.99 -13.74
C TRP A 75 11.48 8.73 -14.61
N THR A 76 11.05 8.05 -15.66
CA THR A 76 10.01 8.54 -16.56
C THR A 76 8.99 7.45 -16.81
N VAL A 77 7.90 7.79 -17.47
CA VAL A 77 6.89 6.82 -17.89
C VAL A 77 6.65 6.87 -19.40
N SER A 78 6.22 5.75 -19.92
CA SER A 78 5.65 5.66 -21.27
C SER A 78 4.35 4.91 -21.22
N PRO A 79 3.31 5.32 -21.97
CA PRO A 79 2.05 4.59 -22.03
C PRO A 79 2.28 3.14 -22.46
N LYS A 80 1.81 2.17 -21.69
CA LYS A 80 1.82 0.75 -22.06
C LYS A 80 0.52 0.39 -22.75
N VAL A 81 -0.60 0.73 -22.13
CA VAL A 81 -1.95 0.47 -22.65
C VAL A 81 -2.92 1.50 -22.09
N SER A 82 -3.85 1.94 -22.91
CA SER A 82 -5.01 2.73 -22.48
C SER A 82 -6.19 1.80 -22.23
N PHE A 83 -7.04 2.19 -21.29
CA PHE A 83 -8.28 1.46 -20.98
C PHE A 83 -9.46 2.41 -20.86
N ASP A 84 -10.67 1.86 -21.05
CA ASP A 84 -11.92 2.56 -20.79
C ASP A 84 -12.78 1.70 -19.88
N LEU A 85 -13.14 2.23 -18.71
CA LEU A 85 -13.99 1.53 -17.75
C LEU A 85 -15.48 1.79 -17.97
N GLY A 86 -15.85 2.72 -18.84
CA GLY A 86 -17.23 3.16 -19.07
C GLY A 86 -17.83 3.94 -17.89
N VAL A 87 -17.01 4.35 -16.93
CA VAL A 87 -17.37 5.09 -15.72
C VAL A 87 -16.33 6.14 -15.39
N ASP A 88 -16.62 7.02 -14.42
CA ASP A 88 -15.61 7.93 -13.88
C ASP A 88 -14.41 7.15 -13.31
N ILE A 89 -13.21 7.64 -13.58
CA ILE A 89 -11.93 7.02 -13.20
C ILE A 89 -11.37 7.72 -11.97
N ASP A 90 -10.96 6.92 -10.99
CA ASP A 90 -10.25 7.28 -9.77
C ASP A 90 -9.52 6.01 -9.30
N ILE A 91 -8.39 5.71 -9.98
CA ILE A 91 -7.71 4.43 -9.80
C ILE A 91 -6.70 4.53 -8.67
N GLU A 92 -6.89 3.72 -7.62
CA GLU A 92 -6.12 3.78 -6.37
C GLU A 92 -5.20 2.57 -6.14
N GLY A 93 -5.19 1.59 -7.03
CA GLY A 93 -4.28 0.46 -6.89
C GLY A 93 -4.24 -0.43 -8.12
N ILE A 94 -3.10 -1.12 -8.28
CA ILE A 94 -2.84 -2.06 -9.36
C ILE A 94 -2.11 -3.30 -8.86
N THR A 95 -2.55 -4.47 -9.30
CA THR A 95 -1.77 -5.71 -9.21
C THR A 95 -1.89 -6.51 -10.50
N LEU A 96 -0.98 -7.46 -10.74
CA LEU A 96 -0.96 -8.25 -11.97
C LEU A 96 -1.15 -9.74 -11.69
N ASN A 97 -1.84 -10.41 -12.61
CA ASN A 97 -1.86 -11.86 -12.72
C ASN A 97 -1.66 -12.22 -14.20
N ASN A 98 -0.47 -12.67 -14.55
CA ASN A 98 -0.05 -12.90 -15.93
C ASN A 98 -0.13 -11.64 -16.81
N GLU A 99 -1.02 -11.62 -17.81
CA GLU A 99 -1.26 -10.47 -18.71
C GLU A 99 -2.41 -9.58 -18.24
N ASP A 100 -3.10 -9.95 -17.18
CA ASP A 100 -4.23 -9.24 -16.64
C ASP A 100 -3.80 -8.30 -15.51
N ALA A 101 -4.08 -7.01 -15.64
CA ALA A 101 -4.00 -6.05 -14.53
C ALA A 101 -5.34 -6.00 -13.81
N TYR A 102 -5.29 -6.01 -12.47
CA TYR A 102 -6.45 -5.77 -11.63
C TYR A 102 -6.32 -4.39 -11.02
N LEU A 103 -7.27 -3.52 -11.34
CA LEU A 103 -7.34 -2.14 -10.91
C LEU A 103 -8.50 -1.96 -9.94
N ILE A 104 -8.29 -1.20 -8.88
CA ILE A 104 -9.39 -0.72 -8.03
C ILE A 104 -9.74 0.71 -8.40
N ASN A 105 -11.04 0.97 -8.59
CA ASN A 105 -11.56 2.30 -8.90
C ASN A 105 -12.38 2.82 -7.71
N GLU A 106 -11.87 3.83 -6.98
CA GLU A 106 -12.53 4.37 -5.80
C GLU A 106 -13.83 5.10 -6.17
N ALA A 107 -13.91 5.70 -7.36
CA ALA A 107 -15.10 6.42 -7.79
C ALA A 107 -16.41 5.60 -7.65
N ASN A 108 -16.33 4.28 -7.84
CA ASN A 108 -17.48 3.37 -7.67
C ASN A 108 -17.19 2.19 -6.72
N ASN A 109 -15.99 2.11 -6.18
CA ASN A 109 -15.52 1.01 -5.32
C ASN A 109 -15.66 -0.37 -5.99
N GLU A 110 -15.23 -0.48 -7.24
CA GLU A 110 -15.27 -1.70 -8.03
C GLU A 110 -13.87 -2.13 -8.47
N VAL A 111 -13.74 -3.40 -8.81
CA VAL A 111 -12.50 -3.99 -9.33
C VAL A 111 -12.66 -4.24 -10.82
N TYR A 112 -11.68 -3.82 -11.59
CA TYR A 112 -11.62 -4.00 -13.02
C TYR A 112 -10.42 -4.85 -13.40
N LYS A 113 -10.63 -5.74 -14.35
CA LYS A 113 -9.59 -6.49 -15.02
C LYS A 113 -9.31 -5.81 -16.36
N VAL A 114 -8.04 -5.51 -16.65
CA VAL A 114 -7.56 -4.88 -17.88
C VAL A 114 -6.47 -5.76 -18.50
N ASP A 115 -6.65 -6.15 -19.74
CA ASP A 115 -5.62 -6.88 -20.51
C ASP A 115 -4.46 -5.93 -20.88
N LEU A 116 -3.23 -6.24 -20.45
CA LEU A 116 -2.03 -5.43 -20.72
C LEU A 116 -1.62 -5.37 -22.19
N LYS A 117 -2.21 -6.23 -23.03
CA LYS A 117 -1.88 -6.29 -24.45
C LYS A 117 -2.69 -5.29 -25.26
N ASP A 118 -3.97 -5.19 -25.01
CA ASP A 118 -4.90 -4.42 -25.82
C ASP A 118 -5.80 -3.43 -25.07
N GLY A 119 -5.74 -3.43 -23.70
CA GLY A 119 -6.50 -2.52 -22.88
C GLY A 119 -7.98 -2.89 -22.69
N ASN A 120 -8.39 -4.06 -23.15
CA ASN A 120 -9.75 -4.54 -22.93
C ASN A 120 -10.04 -4.63 -21.43
N ALA A 121 -11.02 -3.82 -20.97
CA ALA A 121 -11.39 -3.74 -19.57
C ALA A 121 -12.71 -4.44 -19.29
N SER A 122 -12.82 -5.09 -18.15
CA SER A 122 -14.07 -5.68 -17.66
C SER A 122 -14.16 -5.60 -16.14
N GLN A 123 -15.33 -5.22 -15.63
CA GLN A 123 -15.60 -5.22 -14.20
C GLN A 123 -15.74 -6.66 -13.67
N LEU A 124 -15.12 -6.97 -12.52
CA LEU A 124 -15.36 -8.24 -11.83
C LEU A 124 -16.79 -8.27 -11.28
N GLN A 125 -17.42 -9.45 -11.39
CA GLN A 125 -18.82 -9.66 -10.95
C GLN A 125 -18.87 -10.15 -9.50
N ILE A 126 -18.37 -9.32 -8.55
CA ILE A 126 -18.31 -9.66 -7.14
C ILE A 126 -19.66 -9.38 -6.47
N ASP A 127 -20.19 -10.36 -5.73
CA ASP A 127 -21.42 -10.17 -4.93
C ASP A 127 -21.11 -9.42 -3.63
N TRP A 128 -21.09 -8.10 -3.70
CA TRP A 128 -20.87 -7.21 -2.57
C TRP A 128 -21.98 -7.27 -1.49
N GLY A 129 -23.10 -7.93 -1.78
CA GLY A 129 -24.16 -8.14 -0.78
C GLY A 129 -23.72 -9.02 0.40
N LYS A 130 -22.62 -9.73 0.26
CA LYS A 130 -22.01 -10.57 1.30
C LYS A 130 -21.15 -9.80 2.30
N LEU A 131 -20.81 -8.52 2.03
CA LEU A 131 -20.05 -7.69 2.97
C LEU A 131 -20.80 -7.52 4.30
N LYS A 132 -20.06 -7.62 5.41
CA LYS A 132 -20.56 -7.33 6.78
C LYS A 132 -21.06 -5.87 6.89
N LEU A 133 -20.32 -4.94 6.25
CA LEU A 133 -20.72 -3.54 6.12
C LEU A 133 -20.98 -3.19 4.65
N PRO A 134 -22.24 -3.00 4.22
CA PRO A 134 -22.56 -2.64 2.84
C PRO A 134 -21.87 -1.36 2.38
N LYS A 135 -21.36 -1.32 1.14
CA LYS A 135 -20.66 -0.16 0.52
C LYS A 135 -21.38 1.18 0.73
N LYS A 136 -22.73 1.20 0.62
CA LYS A 136 -23.53 2.42 0.85
C LYS A 136 -23.42 3.04 2.25
N LYS A 137 -22.82 2.32 3.20
CA LYS A 137 -22.56 2.79 4.57
C LYS A 137 -21.09 3.21 4.78
N TRP A 138 -20.25 3.09 3.77
CA TRP A 138 -18.87 3.54 3.85
C TRP A 138 -18.80 5.06 3.94
N ALA A 139 -17.81 5.57 4.64
CA ALA A 139 -17.56 7.00 4.66
C ALA A 139 -17.15 7.46 3.25
N LYS A 140 -17.49 8.68 2.92
CA LYS A 140 -17.06 9.29 1.66
C LYS A 140 -15.54 9.41 1.62
N ASN A 141 -14.92 9.14 0.48
CA ASN A 141 -13.45 9.09 0.32
C ASN A 141 -12.79 8.17 1.36
N ALA A 142 -13.30 6.97 1.49
CA ALA A 142 -12.78 5.92 2.34
C ALA A 142 -13.12 4.56 1.72
N GLY A 143 -12.86 4.44 0.44
CA GLY A 143 -13.11 3.27 -0.38
C GLY A 143 -11.97 2.27 -0.37
N PHE A 144 -11.79 1.60 -1.49
CA PHE A 144 -10.63 0.74 -1.72
C PHE A 144 -9.42 1.59 -2.10
N GLU A 145 -8.29 1.33 -1.45
CA GLU A 145 -7.00 1.99 -1.70
C GLU A 145 -5.90 1.00 -2.10
N GLY A 146 -5.99 -0.26 -1.69
CA GLY A 146 -4.96 -1.24 -1.98
C GLY A 146 -5.49 -2.53 -2.60
N VAL A 147 -4.72 -3.10 -3.53
CA VAL A 147 -5.02 -4.37 -4.17
C VAL A 147 -3.77 -5.24 -4.31
N ALA A 148 -3.84 -6.48 -3.86
CA ALA A 148 -2.77 -7.45 -3.96
C ALA A 148 -3.29 -8.82 -4.42
N ILE A 149 -2.40 -9.65 -4.95
CA ILE A 149 -2.77 -10.99 -5.42
C ILE A 149 -1.80 -12.06 -4.92
N ASP A 150 -2.35 -13.16 -4.45
CA ASP A 150 -1.66 -14.44 -4.34
C ASP A 150 -1.92 -15.21 -5.65
N GLU A 151 -0.94 -15.15 -6.57
CA GLU A 151 -1.07 -15.79 -7.89
C GLU A 151 -1.14 -17.31 -7.78
N GLU A 152 -0.50 -17.92 -6.79
CA GLU A 152 -0.49 -19.36 -6.59
C GLU A 152 -1.88 -19.86 -6.18
N LYS A 153 -2.48 -19.16 -5.20
CA LYS A 153 -3.82 -19.52 -4.71
C LYS A 153 -4.94 -18.91 -5.54
N GLN A 154 -4.66 -17.98 -6.43
CA GLN A 154 -5.64 -17.20 -7.19
C GLN A 154 -6.60 -16.44 -6.25
N VAL A 155 -6.04 -15.80 -5.23
CA VAL A 155 -6.77 -14.97 -4.27
C VAL A 155 -6.39 -13.52 -4.45
N LEU A 156 -7.40 -12.67 -4.64
CA LEU A 156 -7.25 -11.22 -4.66
C LEU A 156 -7.58 -10.67 -3.29
N TYR A 157 -6.72 -9.78 -2.79
CA TYR A 157 -6.90 -9.05 -1.55
C TYR A 157 -7.21 -7.59 -1.85
N LEU A 158 -8.24 -7.05 -1.22
CA LEU A 158 -8.59 -5.63 -1.32
C LEU A 158 -8.49 -5.00 0.06
N ALA A 159 -7.78 -3.90 0.18
CA ALA A 159 -7.75 -3.09 1.39
C ALA A 159 -8.74 -1.94 1.28
N LYS A 160 -9.67 -1.87 2.22
CA LYS A 160 -10.49 -0.68 2.44
C LYS A 160 -9.75 0.26 3.38
N GLU A 161 -9.63 1.52 2.98
CA GLU A 161 -8.80 2.53 3.63
C GLU A 161 -9.08 2.69 5.13
N ARG A 162 -10.25 3.20 5.51
CA ARG A 162 -10.60 3.58 6.88
C ARG A 162 -12.11 3.61 7.13
N ASP A 163 -12.55 3.78 8.33
CA ASP A 163 -13.89 4.07 8.82
C ASP A 163 -15.03 3.15 8.35
N PRO A 164 -14.99 1.86 8.61
CA PRO A 164 -13.92 1.06 9.19
C PRO A 164 -12.93 0.57 8.13
N ARG A 165 -11.69 0.31 8.57
CA ARG A 165 -10.68 -0.37 7.76
C ARG A 165 -10.87 -1.88 7.84
N PHE A 166 -10.70 -2.58 6.72
CA PHE A 166 -10.69 -4.05 6.64
C PHE A 166 -10.03 -4.54 5.34
N ILE A 167 -9.71 -5.81 5.31
CA ILE A 167 -9.26 -6.52 4.11
C ILE A 167 -10.35 -7.48 3.68
N ILE A 168 -10.53 -7.62 2.37
CA ILE A 168 -11.43 -8.58 1.74
C ILE A 168 -10.59 -9.55 0.92
N GLU A 169 -10.83 -10.84 1.10
CA GLU A 169 -10.28 -11.91 0.27
C GLU A 169 -11.31 -12.37 -0.76
N ILE A 170 -10.89 -12.48 -2.01
CA ILE A 170 -11.75 -12.84 -3.13
C ILE A 170 -11.12 -13.98 -3.90
N ASP A 171 -11.85 -15.05 -4.10
CA ASP A 171 -11.49 -16.11 -5.04
C ASP A 171 -11.67 -15.57 -6.48
N LEU A 172 -10.56 -15.47 -7.22
CA LEU A 172 -10.58 -14.91 -8.57
C LEU A 172 -11.31 -15.78 -9.60
N LYS A 173 -11.34 -17.10 -9.41
CA LYS A 173 -11.97 -18.02 -10.35
C LYS A 173 -13.48 -17.93 -10.28
N THR A 174 -14.02 -17.81 -9.07
CA THR A 174 -15.45 -17.75 -8.81
C THR A 174 -15.96 -16.31 -8.62
N GLN A 175 -15.05 -15.34 -8.45
CA GLN A 175 -15.31 -13.94 -8.13
C GLN A 175 -16.18 -13.79 -6.86
N THR A 176 -15.94 -14.66 -5.87
CA THR A 176 -16.70 -14.66 -4.62
C THR A 176 -15.84 -14.21 -3.45
N ILE A 177 -16.45 -13.47 -2.53
CA ILE A 177 -15.82 -13.08 -1.26
C ILE A 177 -15.62 -14.35 -0.43
N ILE A 178 -14.35 -14.64 -0.08
CA ILE A 178 -13.96 -15.71 0.83
C ILE A 178 -14.14 -15.23 2.27
N GLU A 179 -13.55 -14.07 2.58
CA GLU A 179 -13.56 -13.51 3.94
C GLU A 179 -13.43 -11.98 3.93
N GLU A 180 -13.90 -11.36 5.01
CA GLU A 180 -13.71 -9.94 5.36
C GLU A 180 -13.24 -9.86 6.81
N TYR A 181 -12.10 -9.23 7.05
CA TYR A 181 -11.52 -9.14 8.39
C TYR A 181 -10.82 -7.80 8.66
N ASP A 182 -10.81 -7.41 9.92
CA ASP A 182 -10.02 -6.28 10.42
C ASP A 182 -8.65 -6.76 10.89
N VAL A 183 -7.61 -6.01 10.55
CA VAL A 183 -6.25 -6.27 10.99
C VAL A 183 -5.94 -5.39 12.20
N ARG A 184 -5.73 -6.02 13.34
CA ARG A 184 -5.42 -5.33 14.59
C ARG A 184 -3.93 -5.14 14.79
N LYS A 185 -3.57 -4.15 15.64
CA LYS A 185 -2.18 -3.86 16.03
C LYS A 185 -1.30 -3.38 14.87
N THR A 186 -1.85 -2.63 13.96
CA THR A 186 -1.13 -1.88 12.94
C THR A 186 -0.67 -0.53 13.49
N CYS A 187 0.18 0.19 12.76
CA CYS A 187 0.72 1.49 13.17
C CYS A 187 -0.34 2.59 13.18
N SER A 188 -1.30 2.54 12.25
CA SER A 188 -2.39 3.50 12.10
C SER A 188 -3.74 2.80 11.89
N LYS A 189 -4.76 3.54 11.44
CA LYS A 189 -6.10 3.01 11.14
C LYS A 189 -6.47 3.17 9.67
N ASP A 190 -5.51 3.43 8.82
CA ASP A 190 -5.69 3.55 7.38
C ASP A 190 -4.70 2.67 6.63
N PHE A 191 -5.11 2.12 5.50
CA PHE A 191 -4.24 1.56 4.48
C PHE A 191 -4.28 2.47 3.26
N ALA A 192 -3.12 2.68 2.63
CA ALA A 192 -3.02 3.43 1.38
C ALA A 192 -2.67 2.53 0.19
N ASP A 193 -2.10 1.36 0.42
CA ASP A 193 -1.89 0.33 -0.60
C ASP A 193 -1.61 -1.02 0.08
N LEU A 194 -1.67 -2.08 -0.72
CA LEU A 194 -1.47 -3.46 -0.29
C LEU A 194 -0.63 -4.21 -1.33
N TYR A 195 0.35 -4.98 -0.86
CA TYR A 195 1.18 -5.83 -1.72
C TYR A 195 1.31 -7.24 -1.15
N PHE A 196 1.30 -8.26 -2.00
CA PHE A 196 1.53 -9.65 -1.59
C PHE A 196 2.94 -10.09 -2.00
N TYR A 197 3.74 -10.54 -1.01
CA TYR A 197 5.11 -10.99 -1.25
C TYR A 197 5.48 -12.11 -0.30
N GLU A 198 6.02 -13.23 -0.84
CA GLU A 198 6.48 -14.40 -0.07
C GLU A 198 5.49 -14.91 0.99
N GLY A 199 4.20 -15.01 0.61
CA GLY A 199 3.15 -15.55 1.49
C GLY A 199 2.59 -14.58 2.51
N TYR A 200 3.01 -13.30 2.51
CA TYR A 200 2.54 -12.26 3.40
C TYR A 200 1.93 -11.08 2.64
N LEU A 201 0.98 -10.42 3.29
CA LEU A 201 0.52 -9.11 2.85
C LEU A 201 1.35 -8.02 3.50
N TYR A 202 1.66 -6.99 2.75
CA TYR A 202 2.31 -5.77 3.22
C TYR A 202 1.37 -4.61 2.97
N GLY A 203 0.89 -3.98 4.05
CA GLY A 203 0.00 -2.83 3.97
C GLY A 203 0.75 -1.55 4.32
N ILE A 204 0.75 -0.56 3.42
CA ILE A 204 1.34 0.73 3.72
C ILE A 204 0.36 1.60 4.50
N GLU A 205 0.84 2.19 5.58
CA GLU A 205 0.10 3.06 6.50
C GLU A 205 0.70 4.46 6.42
N ARG A 206 0.26 5.22 5.43
CA ARG A 206 0.88 6.51 5.03
C ARG A 206 0.98 7.53 6.17
N ASN A 207 -0.04 7.60 7.02
CA ASN A 207 -0.06 8.57 8.12
C ASN A 207 0.93 8.24 9.24
N ALA A 208 1.27 6.96 9.41
CA ALA A 208 2.24 6.49 10.39
C ALA A 208 3.65 6.32 9.80
N LEU A 209 3.85 6.51 8.50
CA LEU A 209 5.11 6.23 7.78
C LEU A 209 5.63 4.81 8.09
N CYS A 210 4.74 3.84 8.00
CA CYS A 210 4.93 2.47 8.45
C CYS A 210 4.36 1.49 7.42
N ILE A 211 4.92 0.28 7.37
CA ILE A 211 4.39 -0.86 6.63
C ILE A 211 4.11 -1.98 7.63
N ALA A 212 2.91 -2.54 7.60
CA ALA A 212 2.54 -3.71 8.38
C ALA A 212 2.71 -4.97 7.53
N LYS A 213 3.54 -5.92 7.97
CA LYS A 213 3.59 -7.28 7.42
C LYS A 213 2.52 -8.13 8.11
N ILE A 214 1.61 -8.68 7.32
CA ILE A 214 0.41 -9.36 7.80
C ILE A 214 0.43 -10.80 7.29
N ASP A 215 0.21 -11.74 8.19
CA ASP A 215 -0.04 -13.14 7.81
C ASP A 215 -1.52 -13.30 7.43
N PRO A 216 -1.83 -13.57 6.15
CA PRO A 216 -3.21 -13.68 5.69
C PRO A 216 -3.93 -14.89 6.27
N SER A 217 -3.22 -15.94 6.69
CA SER A 217 -3.84 -17.14 7.26
C SER A 217 -4.32 -16.94 8.70
N THR A 218 -3.69 -16.02 9.44
CA THR A 218 -4.04 -15.72 10.85
C THR A 218 -4.64 -14.34 11.04
N HIS A 219 -4.65 -13.49 10.00
CA HIS A 219 -5.09 -12.10 10.00
C HIS A 219 -4.35 -11.22 11.01
N LYS A 220 -3.09 -11.55 11.29
CA LYS A 220 -2.27 -10.87 12.30
C LYS A 220 -1.10 -10.15 11.68
N VAL A 221 -0.80 -8.98 12.22
CA VAL A 221 0.49 -8.34 11.97
C VAL A 221 1.58 -9.17 12.63
N VAL A 222 2.57 -9.56 11.85
CA VAL A 222 3.75 -10.31 12.31
C VAL A 222 4.96 -9.41 12.49
N GLN A 223 5.03 -8.30 11.74
CA GLN A 223 6.14 -7.35 11.81
C GLN A 223 5.71 -5.96 11.35
N HIS A 224 6.41 -4.93 11.84
CA HIS A 224 6.26 -3.56 11.38
C HIS A 224 7.60 -3.04 10.86
N PHE A 225 7.52 -2.25 9.79
CA PHE A 225 8.67 -1.55 9.21
C PHE A 225 8.37 -0.06 9.19
N SER A 226 9.28 0.76 9.72
CA SER A 226 9.18 2.21 9.68
C SER A 226 10.09 2.77 8.59
N TYR A 227 9.59 3.74 7.83
CA TYR A 227 10.39 4.55 6.91
C TYR A 227 10.41 6.03 7.32
N GLN A 228 10.12 6.29 8.59
CA GLN A 228 9.99 7.65 9.12
C GLN A 228 11.29 8.44 9.03
N GLU A 229 12.43 7.85 9.39
CA GLU A 229 13.74 8.54 9.39
C GLU A 229 14.19 8.98 7.99
N VAL A 230 13.72 8.28 6.95
CA VAL A 230 14.07 8.61 5.57
C VAL A 230 13.03 9.51 4.90
N ALA A 231 11.78 9.45 5.32
CA ALA A 231 10.66 10.16 4.68
C ALA A 231 10.24 11.45 5.39
N SER A 232 10.79 11.75 6.57
CA SER A 232 10.41 12.94 7.34
C SER A 232 11.54 13.45 8.22
N ARG A 233 11.37 14.70 8.68
CA ARG A 233 12.04 15.29 9.84
C ARG A 233 11.00 16.02 10.68
N GLU A 234 11.39 16.55 11.85
CA GLU A 234 10.47 17.29 12.72
C GLU A 234 9.72 18.39 11.96
N GLY A 235 8.40 18.26 11.89
CA GLY A 235 7.50 19.22 11.24
C GLY A 235 7.43 19.15 9.72
N GLU A 236 8.19 18.28 9.06
CA GLU A 236 8.21 18.16 7.58
C GLU A 236 8.14 16.70 7.11
N LYS A 237 7.53 16.48 5.96
CA LYS A 237 7.56 15.23 5.18
C LYS A 237 8.10 15.52 3.78
N LEU A 238 8.02 14.56 2.85
CA LEU A 238 8.56 14.78 1.50
C LEU A 238 7.85 15.91 0.73
N TYR A 239 6.55 16.06 0.91
CA TYR A 239 5.75 17.11 0.24
C TYR A 239 5.08 18.06 1.25
N GLU A 240 4.71 19.24 0.80
CA GLU A 240 3.97 20.26 1.55
C GLU A 240 2.54 20.40 0.99
N PRO A 241 1.53 20.72 1.85
CA PRO A 241 1.57 20.73 3.31
C PRO A 241 1.55 19.31 3.90
N VAL A 242 2.15 19.16 5.05
CA VAL A 242 2.46 17.88 5.72
C VAL A 242 1.25 17.15 6.31
N LYS A 243 0.02 17.47 5.92
CA LYS A 243 -1.18 16.98 6.61
C LYS A 243 -1.33 15.45 6.49
N TYR A 244 -0.97 14.89 5.35
CA TYR A 244 -1.09 13.46 5.05
C TYR A 244 0.27 12.86 4.71
N GLY A 245 0.38 11.53 4.75
CA GLY A 245 1.62 10.82 4.47
C GLY A 245 2.02 10.78 3.00
N MET A 246 1.06 10.80 2.08
CA MET A 246 1.22 10.78 0.63
C MET A 246 1.97 9.57 0.04
N ALA A 247 2.25 8.52 0.82
CA ALA A 247 2.80 7.27 0.33
C ALA A 247 1.62 6.38 -0.08
N GLU A 248 1.40 6.20 -1.37
CA GLU A 248 0.17 5.57 -1.89
C GLU A 248 0.41 4.41 -2.86
N ALA A 249 1.67 4.09 -3.19
CA ALA A 249 2.01 2.95 -4.00
C ALA A 249 3.05 2.08 -3.32
N LEU A 250 2.84 0.77 -3.28
CA LEU A 250 3.72 -0.20 -2.63
C LEU A 250 4.00 -1.40 -3.53
N MET A 251 5.27 -1.74 -3.68
CA MET A 251 5.71 -2.95 -4.36
C MET A 251 6.94 -3.53 -3.65
N ILE A 252 7.10 -4.84 -3.68
CA ILE A 252 8.32 -5.51 -3.23
C ILE A 252 8.85 -6.38 -4.36
N LYS A 253 10.11 -6.16 -4.74
CA LYS A 253 10.78 -6.92 -5.78
C LYS A 253 12.22 -7.21 -5.37
N ASP A 254 12.62 -8.48 -5.41
CA ASP A 254 13.99 -8.92 -5.14
C ASP A 254 14.55 -8.40 -3.79
N GLY A 255 13.74 -8.41 -2.71
CA GLY A 255 14.14 -7.92 -1.39
C GLY A 255 14.21 -6.39 -1.27
N VAL A 256 13.68 -5.65 -2.24
CA VAL A 256 13.61 -4.20 -2.23
C VAL A 256 12.15 -3.75 -2.15
N ILE A 257 11.86 -2.91 -1.17
CA ILE A 257 10.57 -2.24 -1.03
C ILE A 257 10.60 -0.97 -1.88
N TRP A 258 9.60 -0.81 -2.73
CA TRP A 258 9.36 0.37 -3.56
C TRP A 258 8.17 1.11 -3.00
N ILE A 259 8.35 2.36 -2.61
CA ILE A 259 7.25 3.24 -2.17
C ILE A 259 7.11 4.37 -3.15
N GLY A 260 5.94 4.49 -3.77
CA GLY A 260 5.55 5.62 -4.59
C GLY A 260 4.79 6.66 -3.76
N TRP A 261 5.00 7.94 -4.09
CA TRP A 261 4.44 9.06 -3.36
C TRP A 261 3.52 9.86 -4.27
N ASP A 262 2.25 9.88 -3.94
CA ASP A 262 1.33 10.87 -4.48
C ASP A 262 1.73 12.26 -3.99
N ASN A 263 1.90 13.17 -4.90
CA ASN A 263 2.25 14.55 -4.58
C ASN A 263 1.02 15.46 -4.45
N ASN A 264 -0.16 15.03 -4.88
CA ASN A 264 -1.38 15.85 -4.95
C ASN A 264 -1.17 17.22 -5.62
N GLY A 265 -0.20 17.29 -6.55
CA GLY A 265 0.20 18.53 -7.21
C GLY A 265 0.87 19.57 -6.31
N VAL A 266 1.33 19.17 -5.10
CA VAL A 266 2.04 20.07 -4.17
C VAL A 266 3.56 19.96 -4.31
N GLU A 267 4.27 20.99 -3.89
CA GLU A 267 5.72 21.07 -3.95
C GLU A 267 6.39 20.12 -2.93
N VAL A 268 7.57 19.65 -3.28
CA VAL A 268 8.45 18.99 -2.32
C VAL A 268 8.86 19.93 -1.21
N SER A 269 8.98 19.44 0.02
CA SER A 269 9.33 20.21 1.20
C SER A 269 10.79 20.71 1.17
N SER A 270 11.13 21.61 2.11
CA SER A 270 12.52 22.04 2.33
C SER A 270 13.41 20.86 2.70
N PHE A 271 12.91 19.96 3.54
CA PHE A 271 13.58 18.72 3.89
C PHE A 271 13.95 17.87 2.66
N ALA A 272 13.00 17.67 1.75
CA ALA A 272 13.21 16.87 0.54
C ALA A 272 14.20 17.55 -0.43
N LYS A 273 14.14 18.88 -0.55
CA LYS A 273 15.08 19.68 -1.33
C LYS A 273 16.52 19.57 -0.80
N GLU A 274 16.68 19.74 0.52
CA GLU A 274 17.99 19.72 1.18
C GLU A 274 18.62 18.33 1.22
N LYS A 275 17.84 17.31 1.59
CA LYS A 275 18.36 15.96 1.82
C LYS A 275 18.52 15.16 0.53
N TYR A 276 17.62 15.33 -0.44
CA TYR A 276 17.52 14.49 -1.62
C TYR A 276 17.63 15.24 -2.95
N ASN A 277 17.81 16.59 -2.92
CA ASN A 277 17.84 17.44 -4.11
C ASN A 277 16.59 17.31 -5.02
N LEU A 278 15.43 16.98 -4.43
CA LEU A 278 14.15 16.89 -5.14
C LEU A 278 13.61 18.28 -5.49
N LYS A 279 12.73 18.39 -6.50
CA LYS A 279 12.25 19.70 -7.02
C LYS A 279 10.81 19.60 -7.53
N GLY A 280 10.05 20.70 -7.37
CA GLY A 280 8.72 20.84 -7.98
C GLY A 280 7.70 19.84 -7.43
N THR A 281 6.77 19.43 -8.28
CA THR A 281 5.52 18.75 -7.90
C THR A 281 5.36 17.34 -8.48
N LEU A 282 6.37 16.78 -9.15
CA LEU A 282 6.28 15.45 -9.71
C LEU A 282 6.53 14.36 -8.66
N PRO A 283 5.94 13.17 -8.80
CA PRO A 283 6.02 12.12 -7.81
C PRO A 283 7.44 11.57 -7.63
N VAL A 284 7.63 10.94 -6.48
CA VAL A 284 8.90 10.35 -6.05
C VAL A 284 8.69 8.85 -5.82
N ILE A 285 9.69 8.05 -6.17
CA ILE A 285 9.79 6.64 -5.77
C ILE A 285 11.02 6.49 -4.87
N MET A 286 10.81 5.85 -3.73
CA MET A 286 11.82 5.53 -2.74
C MET A 286 12.06 4.01 -2.72
N LEU A 287 13.32 3.61 -2.76
CA LEU A 287 13.76 2.21 -2.66
C LEU A 287 14.33 1.96 -1.28
N LEU A 288 13.83 0.95 -0.59
CA LEU A 288 14.23 0.60 0.77
C LEU A 288 14.63 -0.87 0.85
N GLU A 289 15.60 -1.18 1.68
CA GLU A 289 16.03 -2.55 1.93
C GLU A 289 14.96 -3.28 2.76
N LEU A 290 14.43 -4.40 2.25
CA LEU A 290 13.59 -5.29 3.05
C LEU A 290 14.52 -6.14 3.93
N PRO A 291 14.45 -6.03 5.27
CA PRO A 291 15.27 -6.84 6.15
C PRO A 291 14.96 -8.33 6.00
N ASP A 292 16.00 -9.17 6.07
CA ASP A 292 15.84 -10.62 6.15
C ASP A 292 14.92 -11.01 7.31
N ALA A 293 14.17 -12.10 7.16
CA ALA A 293 13.36 -12.63 8.24
C ALA A 293 14.29 -13.15 9.35
N GLU A 294 14.17 -12.59 10.58
CA GLU A 294 14.88 -13.07 11.77
C GLU A 294 14.35 -14.43 12.24
#